data_a833ab4d3ef80dbd2ca2133142303281
#
_entry.id   a833ab4d3ef80dbd2ca2133142303281
#
_cell.length_a   1.000
_cell.length_b   1.000
_cell.length_c   1.000
_cell.angle_alpha   90.00
_cell.angle_beta   90.00
_cell.angle_gamma   90.00
#
_symmetry.space_group_name_H-M   'P 1'
#
loop_
_entity.id
_entity.type
_entity.pdbx_description
1 polymer ?
#
loop_
_entity_poly.entity_id
_entity_poly.type
_entity_poly.pdbx_seq_one_letter_code
_entity_poly.pdbx_strand_id
1 'polypeptide(L)'
;MELITPEELRILRKRAGLTQAELAKRAGVSQSLIARLEAGTVNPRLSTLTKIYNALREYMEEEVSVEQVMNSPVITVNVEERLDRIVEVMWAHAISQVPVLDKDGCVVGTVHERDVVEAFLKHREKALQLRAIDVMSEPLPLVSKNTKLSSVIKILRGEIPAVLVAEGWKLVGIVTKSDLM
;
A
#
# COMPACT_ATOMS: atom_id res chain seq x y z
N MET A 1 -17.78 7.52 -19.75
CA MET A 1 -16.35 7.57 -20.14
C MET A 1 -16.26 8.71 -21.14
N GLU A 2 -15.75 9.88 -20.70
CA GLU A 2 -15.47 10.97 -21.62
C GLU A 2 -14.31 10.57 -22.54
N LEU A 3 -14.50 10.78 -23.84
CA LEU A 3 -13.45 10.53 -24.84
C LEU A 3 -12.42 11.65 -24.72
N ILE A 4 -11.16 11.28 -24.53
CA ILE A 4 -10.04 12.23 -24.47
C ILE A 4 -9.96 13.00 -25.78
N THR A 5 -9.99 14.33 -25.71
CA THR A 5 -9.77 15.20 -26.86
C THR A 5 -8.30 15.16 -27.33
N PRO A 6 -8.00 15.53 -28.61
CA PRO A 6 -6.62 15.60 -29.10
C PRO A 6 -5.72 16.49 -28.25
N GLU A 7 -6.25 17.58 -27.75
CA GLU A 7 -5.52 18.55 -26.91
C GLU A 7 -5.25 18.00 -25.53
N GLU A 8 -6.24 17.34 -24.91
CA GLU A 8 -6.08 16.64 -23.63
C GLU A 8 -5.03 15.54 -23.73
N LEU A 9 -5.02 14.75 -24.80
CA LEU A 9 -4.01 13.74 -25.03
C LEU A 9 -2.59 14.33 -25.01
N ARG A 10 -2.41 15.46 -25.69
CA ARG A 10 -1.12 16.18 -25.74
C ARG A 10 -0.71 16.72 -24.36
N ILE A 11 -1.66 17.29 -23.60
CA ILE A 11 -1.42 17.79 -22.24
C ILE A 11 -1.02 16.64 -21.33
N LEU A 12 -1.76 15.54 -21.35
CA LEU A 12 -1.50 14.37 -20.50
C LEU A 12 -0.12 13.75 -20.80
N ARG A 13 0.23 13.60 -22.08
CA ARG A 13 1.56 13.12 -22.45
C ARG A 13 2.69 14.03 -21.92
N LYS A 14 2.52 15.35 -22.05
CA LYS A 14 3.52 16.32 -21.56
C LYS A 14 3.63 16.29 -20.03
N ARG A 15 2.52 16.18 -19.30
CA ARG A 15 2.52 16.00 -17.85
C ARG A 15 3.23 14.70 -17.44
N ALA A 16 3.07 13.65 -18.21
CA ALA A 16 3.80 12.39 -18.02
C ALA A 16 5.31 12.48 -18.36
N GLY A 17 5.81 13.63 -18.82
CA GLY A 17 7.20 13.81 -19.25
C GLY A 17 7.58 13.01 -20.50
N LEU A 18 6.60 12.50 -21.27
CA LEU A 18 6.84 11.63 -22.40
C LEU A 18 6.93 12.40 -23.72
N THR A 19 7.87 11.97 -24.60
CA THR A 19 7.86 12.32 -26.02
C THR A 19 6.78 11.53 -26.76
N GLN A 20 6.39 11.97 -27.96
CA GLN A 20 5.45 11.21 -28.79
C GLN A 20 5.97 9.81 -29.14
N ALA A 21 7.29 9.67 -29.33
CA ALA A 21 7.93 8.38 -29.62
C ALA A 21 7.87 7.42 -28.42
N GLU A 22 8.11 7.91 -27.20
CA GLU A 22 8.04 7.12 -25.98
C GLU A 22 6.61 6.66 -25.69
N LEU A 23 5.62 7.57 -25.82
CA LEU A 23 4.22 7.19 -25.66
C LEU A 23 3.81 6.13 -26.70
N ALA A 24 4.21 6.31 -27.96
CA ALA A 24 3.93 5.36 -29.03
C ALA A 24 4.52 3.97 -28.73
N LYS A 25 5.79 3.92 -28.33
CA LYS A 25 6.47 2.67 -27.95
C LYS A 25 5.73 1.94 -26.83
N ARG A 26 5.31 2.66 -25.78
CA ARG A 26 4.61 2.08 -24.62
C ARG A 26 3.19 1.62 -24.96
N ALA A 27 2.48 2.40 -25.76
CA ALA A 27 1.13 2.05 -26.22
C ALA A 27 1.12 0.98 -27.32
N GLY A 28 2.29 0.56 -27.83
CA GLY A 28 2.38 -0.40 -28.94
C GLY A 28 1.76 0.12 -30.23
N VAL A 29 1.96 1.43 -30.53
CA VAL A 29 1.47 2.12 -31.74
C VAL A 29 2.61 2.88 -32.41
N SER A 30 2.38 3.42 -33.64
CA SER A 30 3.39 4.24 -34.32
C SER A 30 3.42 5.66 -33.79
N GLN A 31 4.60 6.31 -33.78
CA GLN A 31 4.75 7.72 -33.44
C GLN A 31 3.89 8.62 -34.33
N SER A 32 3.81 8.32 -35.63
CA SER A 32 2.98 9.09 -36.58
C SER A 32 1.50 9.03 -36.22
N LEU A 33 1.02 7.95 -35.61
CA LEU A 33 -0.35 7.87 -35.13
C LEU A 33 -0.56 8.81 -33.93
N ILE A 34 0.37 8.83 -32.95
CA ILE A 34 0.30 9.75 -31.81
C ILE A 34 0.29 11.20 -32.30
N ALA A 35 1.20 11.56 -33.22
CA ALA A 35 1.26 12.91 -33.78
C ALA A 35 -0.05 13.34 -34.45
N ARG A 36 -0.67 12.47 -35.28
CA ARG A 36 -1.95 12.73 -35.93
C ARG A 36 -3.13 12.79 -34.98
N LEU A 37 -3.11 11.99 -33.91
CA LEU A 37 -4.12 12.04 -32.85
C LEU A 37 -4.07 13.38 -32.11
N GLU A 38 -2.88 13.83 -31.70
CA GLU A 38 -2.69 15.12 -31.04
C GLU A 38 -2.99 16.32 -31.93
N ALA A 39 -2.88 16.14 -33.24
CA ALA A 39 -3.27 17.14 -34.24
C ALA A 39 -4.77 17.09 -34.60
N GLY A 40 -5.53 16.13 -34.08
CA GLY A 40 -6.95 15.98 -34.40
C GLY A 40 -7.26 15.53 -35.85
N THR A 41 -6.25 15.00 -36.55
CA THR A 41 -6.37 14.67 -37.99
C THR A 41 -6.77 13.21 -38.23
N VAL A 42 -6.96 12.42 -37.19
CA VAL A 42 -7.36 11.02 -37.30
C VAL A 42 -8.31 10.64 -36.15
N ASN A 43 -9.29 9.80 -36.45
CA ASN A 43 -10.19 9.25 -35.48
C ASN A 43 -9.77 7.79 -35.18
N PRO A 44 -9.22 7.50 -33.99
CA PRO A 44 -8.70 6.17 -33.66
C PRO A 44 -9.83 5.22 -33.31
N ARG A 45 -9.55 3.91 -33.43
CA ARG A 45 -10.42 2.88 -32.86
C ARG A 45 -10.38 2.94 -31.33
N LEU A 46 -11.47 2.59 -30.67
CA LEU A 46 -11.56 2.55 -29.22
C LEU A 46 -10.44 1.70 -28.58
N SER A 47 -10.11 0.56 -29.18
CA SER A 47 -9.01 -0.31 -28.71
C SER A 47 -7.63 0.40 -28.75
N THR A 48 -7.41 1.30 -29.70
CA THR A 48 -6.19 2.10 -29.80
C THR A 48 -6.16 3.17 -28.70
N LEU A 49 -7.27 3.86 -28.48
CA LEU A 49 -7.40 4.83 -27.38
C LEU A 49 -7.17 4.17 -26.02
N THR A 50 -7.73 2.98 -25.80
CA THR A 50 -7.53 2.22 -24.56
C THR A 50 -6.05 1.90 -24.32
N LYS A 51 -5.30 1.50 -25.36
CA LYS A 51 -3.85 1.25 -25.24
C LYS A 51 -3.08 2.50 -24.85
N ILE A 52 -3.38 3.63 -25.51
CA ILE A 52 -2.74 4.92 -25.24
C ILE A 52 -3.09 5.40 -23.83
N TYR A 53 -4.36 5.31 -23.44
CA TYR A 53 -4.81 5.67 -22.10
C TYR A 53 -4.12 4.85 -21.02
N ASN A 54 -4.03 3.53 -21.20
CA ASN A 54 -3.34 2.66 -20.25
C ASN A 54 -1.84 3.00 -20.14
N ALA A 55 -1.19 3.34 -21.25
CA ALA A 55 0.20 3.78 -21.27
C ALA A 55 0.41 5.13 -20.55
N LEU A 56 -0.59 6.02 -20.58
CA LEU A 56 -0.56 7.30 -19.87
C LEU A 56 -0.95 7.16 -18.40
N ARG A 57 -1.88 6.25 -18.07
CA ARG A 57 -2.40 6.09 -16.70
C ARG A 57 -1.30 5.83 -15.69
N GLU A 58 -0.26 5.07 -16.06
CA GLU A 58 0.91 4.82 -15.22
C GLU A 58 1.65 6.10 -14.81
N TYR A 59 1.47 7.21 -15.57
CA TYR A 59 2.10 8.52 -15.34
C TYR A 59 1.12 9.59 -14.86
N MET A 60 -0.19 9.33 -15.00
CA MET A 60 -1.24 10.25 -14.57
C MET A 60 -1.68 10.03 -13.12
N GLU A 61 -1.46 8.85 -12.61
CA GLU A 61 -1.50 8.62 -11.18
C GLU A 61 -0.33 9.45 -10.63
N GLU A 62 -0.61 10.65 -10.10
CA GLU A 62 0.29 11.26 -9.12
C GLU A 62 0.65 10.13 -8.19
N GLU A 63 1.94 9.77 -8.17
CA GLU A 63 2.41 8.60 -7.43
C GLU A 63 2.25 8.91 -5.95
N VAL A 64 1.02 8.73 -5.44
CA VAL A 64 0.74 8.84 -4.02
C VAL A 64 1.66 7.85 -3.32
N SER A 65 2.59 8.37 -2.54
CA SER A 65 3.45 7.54 -1.71
C SER A 65 2.66 7.04 -0.52
N VAL A 66 3.09 5.92 0.03
CA VAL A 66 2.45 5.35 1.22
C VAL A 66 2.53 6.31 2.42
N GLU A 67 3.53 7.18 2.47
CA GLU A 67 3.70 8.22 3.49
C GLU A 67 2.49 9.16 3.60
N GLN A 68 1.80 9.43 2.49
CA GLN A 68 0.66 10.36 2.45
C GLN A 68 -0.63 9.77 3.02
N VAL A 69 -0.69 8.44 3.19
CA VAL A 69 -1.90 7.73 3.63
C VAL A 69 -1.69 6.89 4.90
N MET A 70 -0.43 6.71 5.32
CA MET A 70 -0.12 5.91 6.51
C MET A 70 -0.61 6.57 7.80
N ASN A 71 -1.01 5.77 8.76
CA ASN A 71 -1.21 6.22 10.14
C ASN A 71 0.12 6.27 10.87
N SER A 72 0.37 7.35 11.59
CA SER A 72 1.56 7.62 12.39
C SER A 72 1.19 8.41 13.65
N PRO A 73 1.79 8.14 14.81
CA PRO A 73 2.77 7.08 15.09
C PRO A 73 2.14 5.69 15.11
N VAL A 74 2.96 4.64 14.88
CA VAL A 74 2.52 3.25 15.00
C VAL A 74 2.48 2.86 16.48
N ILE A 75 1.36 2.26 16.89
CA ILE A 75 1.22 1.67 18.20
C ILE A 75 1.90 0.30 18.18
N THR A 76 2.85 0.08 19.07
CA THR A 76 3.66 -1.13 19.14
C THR A 76 3.77 -1.64 20.57
N VAL A 77 4.14 -2.91 20.75
CA VAL A 77 4.45 -3.50 22.04
C VAL A 77 5.82 -4.15 22.02
N ASN A 78 6.41 -4.39 23.18
CA ASN A 78 7.68 -5.10 23.31
C ASN A 78 7.45 -6.63 23.32
N VAL A 79 8.45 -7.40 22.91
CA VAL A 79 8.42 -8.89 22.93
C VAL A 79 8.08 -9.48 24.30
N GLU A 80 8.45 -8.79 25.39
CA GLU A 80 8.20 -9.22 26.76
C GLU A 80 6.87 -8.72 27.32
N GLU A 81 6.10 -7.92 26.55
CA GLU A 81 4.82 -7.37 27.00
C GLU A 81 3.80 -8.49 27.23
N ARG A 82 3.06 -8.40 28.32
CA ARG A 82 2.05 -9.41 28.69
C ARG A 82 0.79 -9.27 27.85
N LEU A 83 0.11 -10.38 27.59
CA LEU A 83 -1.08 -10.43 26.75
C LEU A 83 -2.24 -9.60 27.32
N ASP A 84 -2.39 -9.53 28.66
CA ASP A 84 -3.40 -8.64 29.27
C ASP A 84 -3.17 -7.18 28.87
N ARG A 85 -1.93 -6.70 28.90
CA ARG A 85 -1.59 -5.34 28.48
C ARG A 85 -1.75 -5.12 26.98
N ILE A 86 -1.39 -6.11 26.16
CA ILE A 86 -1.57 -6.07 24.72
C ILE A 86 -3.06 -5.92 24.37
N VAL A 87 -3.92 -6.69 25.02
CA VAL A 87 -5.39 -6.60 24.84
C VAL A 87 -5.90 -5.21 25.23
N GLU A 88 -5.45 -4.66 26.36
CA GLU A 88 -5.81 -3.28 26.75
C GLU A 88 -5.40 -2.26 25.68
N VAL A 89 -4.19 -2.36 25.12
CA VAL A 89 -3.69 -1.48 24.06
C VAL A 89 -4.55 -1.61 22.82
N MET A 90 -4.88 -2.83 22.38
CA MET A 90 -5.73 -3.07 21.21
C MET A 90 -7.12 -2.46 21.40
N TRP A 91 -7.71 -2.61 22.57
CA TRP A 91 -9.03 -2.02 22.91
C TRP A 91 -8.98 -0.50 22.98
N ALA A 92 -8.00 0.05 23.69
CA ALA A 92 -7.87 1.50 23.88
C ALA A 92 -7.73 2.26 22.55
N HIS A 93 -7.12 1.62 21.56
CA HIS A 93 -6.86 2.22 20.25
C HIS A 93 -7.75 1.70 19.12
N ALA A 94 -8.69 0.79 19.44
CA ALA A 94 -9.59 0.15 18.46
C ALA A 94 -8.83 -0.47 17.27
N ILE A 95 -7.73 -1.19 17.57
CA ILE A 95 -6.88 -1.84 16.56
C ILE A 95 -6.95 -3.37 16.70
N SER A 96 -6.94 -4.08 15.57
CA SER A 96 -7.04 -5.53 15.48
C SER A 96 -5.69 -6.24 15.36
N GLN A 97 -4.59 -5.49 15.28
CA GLN A 97 -3.24 -6.00 15.25
C GLN A 97 -2.24 -4.98 15.83
N VAL A 98 -1.20 -5.50 16.49
CA VAL A 98 -0.13 -4.71 17.10
C VAL A 98 1.22 -5.28 16.70
N PRO A 99 2.10 -4.51 16.05
CA PRO A 99 3.47 -4.91 15.79
C PRO A 99 4.27 -5.07 17.07
N VAL A 100 5.10 -6.10 17.11
CA VAL A 100 5.97 -6.44 18.26
C VAL A 100 7.40 -6.04 17.93
N LEU A 101 8.02 -5.28 18.83
CA LEU A 101 9.40 -4.83 18.70
C LEU A 101 10.29 -5.58 19.71
N ASP A 102 11.52 -5.85 19.27
CA ASP A 102 12.57 -6.28 20.19
C ASP A 102 13.18 -5.09 20.94
N LYS A 103 14.21 -5.38 21.76
CA LYS A 103 14.96 -4.38 22.53
C LYS A 103 15.72 -3.36 21.67
N ASP A 104 16.02 -3.72 20.43
CA ASP A 104 16.75 -2.87 19.47
C ASP A 104 15.79 -2.05 18.59
N GLY A 105 14.46 -2.22 18.82
CA GLY A 105 13.40 -1.51 18.08
C GLY A 105 13.08 -2.12 16.72
N CYS A 106 13.57 -3.33 16.45
CA CYS A 106 13.25 -4.05 15.22
C CYS A 106 11.91 -4.76 15.35
N VAL A 107 11.12 -4.78 14.27
CA VAL A 107 9.87 -5.52 14.21
C VAL A 107 10.18 -7.01 14.10
N VAL A 108 9.76 -7.80 15.08
CA VAL A 108 10.02 -9.25 15.17
C VAL A 108 8.76 -10.09 15.07
N GLY A 109 7.59 -9.49 15.16
CA GLY A 109 6.32 -10.20 15.06
C GLY A 109 5.14 -9.25 15.01
N THR A 110 3.94 -9.83 15.05
CA THR A 110 2.67 -9.11 15.15
C THR A 110 1.72 -9.94 16.00
N VAL A 111 1.02 -9.31 16.94
CA VAL A 111 -0.10 -9.93 17.65
C VAL A 111 -1.39 -9.49 17.00
N HIS A 112 -2.20 -10.43 16.52
CA HIS A 112 -3.52 -10.21 15.95
C HIS A 112 -4.62 -10.63 16.93
N GLU A 113 -5.85 -10.15 16.74
CA GLU A 113 -7.01 -10.61 17.51
C GLU A 113 -7.17 -12.14 17.51
N ARG A 114 -6.89 -12.79 16.36
CA ARG A 114 -6.93 -14.25 16.25
C ARG A 114 -5.92 -14.94 17.16
N ASP A 115 -4.72 -14.37 17.32
CA ASP A 115 -3.67 -14.94 18.15
C ASP A 115 -4.07 -14.86 19.63
N VAL A 116 -4.74 -13.77 20.03
CA VAL A 116 -5.34 -13.61 21.35
C VAL A 116 -6.40 -14.69 21.61
N VAL A 117 -7.33 -14.87 20.65
CA VAL A 117 -8.38 -15.90 20.74
C VAL A 117 -7.77 -17.31 20.84
N GLU A 118 -6.76 -17.63 20.04
CA GLU A 118 -6.06 -18.92 20.10
C GLU A 118 -5.38 -19.14 21.46
N ALA A 119 -4.73 -18.10 22.00
CA ALA A 119 -4.12 -18.18 23.32
C ALA A 119 -5.16 -18.52 24.40
N PHE A 120 -6.33 -17.88 24.37
CA PHE A 120 -7.42 -18.19 25.31
C PHE A 120 -7.97 -19.61 25.15
N LEU A 121 -8.13 -20.10 23.92
CA LEU A 121 -8.59 -21.46 23.66
C LEU A 121 -7.61 -22.51 24.20
N LYS A 122 -6.29 -22.25 24.09
CA LYS A 122 -5.23 -23.18 24.53
C LYS A 122 -4.95 -23.09 26.02
N HIS A 123 -4.90 -21.90 26.60
CA HIS A 123 -4.35 -21.65 27.94
C HIS A 123 -5.40 -21.14 28.94
N ARG A 124 -6.63 -20.87 28.49
CA ARG A 124 -7.73 -20.34 29.32
C ARG A 124 -7.31 -19.09 30.10
N GLU A 125 -7.57 -19.04 31.40
CA GLU A 125 -7.23 -17.89 32.26
C GLU A 125 -5.72 -17.59 32.33
N LYS A 126 -4.87 -18.59 32.07
CA LYS A 126 -3.40 -18.41 32.04
C LYS A 126 -2.94 -17.65 30.77
N ALA A 127 -3.80 -17.54 29.73
CA ALA A 127 -3.46 -16.84 28.51
C ALA A 127 -3.00 -15.40 28.78
N LEU A 128 -3.66 -14.68 29.68
CA LEU A 128 -3.33 -13.31 30.02
C LEU A 128 -1.90 -13.10 30.60
N GLN A 129 -1.27 -14.18 31.07
CA GLN A 129 0.08 -14.14 31.62
C GLN A 129 1.16 -14.42 30.56
N LEU A 130 0.78 -14.88 29.38
CA LEU A 130 1.69 -15.09 28.25
C LEU A 130 2.26 -13.74 27.78
N ARG A 131 3.43 -13.79 27.16
CA ARG A 131 4.09 -12.61 26.59
C ARG A 131 3.82 -12.54 25.09
N ALA A 132 4.08 -11.38 24.50
CA ALA A 132 3.99 -11.19 23.05
C ALA A 132 4.73 -12.29 22.28
N ILE A 133 5.95 -12.62 22.69
CA ILE A 133 6.80 -13.65 22.07
C ILE A 133 6.17 -15.05 22.06
N ASP A 134 5.32 -15.35 23.03
CA ASP A 134 4.68 -16.67 23.16
C ASP A 134 3.47 -16.83 22.21
N VAL A 135 2.91 -15.72 21.75
CA VAL A 135 1.63 -15.70 21.00
C VAL A 135 1.71 -15.03 19.64
N MET A 136 2.75 -14.20 19.37
CA MET A 136 2.86 -13.45 18.13
C MET A 136 2.99 -14.36 16.91
N SER A 137 2.40 -13.90 15.81
CA SER A 137 2.60 -14.41 14.47
C SER A 137 3.79 -13.70 13.80
N GLU A 138 4.13 -14.11 12.56
CA GLU A 138 5.16 -13.45 11.76
C GLU A 138 4.90 -11.95 11.59
N PRO A 139 5.97 -11.14 11.39
CA PRO A 139 5.80 -9.71 11.19
C PRO A 139 5.00 -9.41 9.91
N LEU A 140 4.21 -8.35 9.96
CA LEU A 140 3.56 -7.79 8.77
C LEU A 140 4.61 -7.34 7.74
N PRO A 141 4.27 -7.35 6.43
CA PRO A 141 5.16 -6.83 5.40
C PRO A 141 5.60 -5.40 5.70
N LEU A 142 6.89 -5.13 5.47
CA LEU A 142 7.50 -3.83 5.68
C LEU A 142 7.86 -3.20 4.33
N VAL A 143 7.49 -1.92 4.13
CA VAL A 143 7.80 -1.15 2.93
C VAL A 143 8.46 0.18 3.29
N SER A 144 9.17 0.78 2.35
CA SER A 144 9.69 2.14 2.51
C SER A 144 8.57 3.17 2.45
N LYS A 145 8.69 4.30 3.17
CA LYS A 145 7.73 5.41 3.13
C LYS A 145 7.52 5.98 1.71
N ASN A 146 8.53 5.86 0.83
CA ASN A 146 8.45 6.29 -0.56
C ASN A 146 7.82 5.24 -1.49
N THR A 147 7.36 4.10 -0.95
CA THR A 147 6.71 3.07 -1.77
C THR A 147 5.41 3.60 -2.35
N LYS A 148 5.16 3.31 -3.63
CA LYS A 148 3.93 3.70 -4.32
C LYS A 148 2.73 3.05 -3.65
N LEU A 149 1.69 3.83 -3.37
CA LEU A 149 0.44 3.33 -2.79
C LEU A 149 -0.17 2.19 -3.62
N SER A 150 -0.08 2.26 -4.95
CA SER A 150 -0.54 1.19 -5.84
C SER A 150 0.13 -0.18 -5.58
N SER A 151 1.38 -0.19 -5.13
CA SER A 151 2.10 -1.42 -4.74
C SER A 151 1.59 -1.94 -3.40
N VAL A 152 1.34 -1.07 -2.43
CA VAL A 152 0.78 -1.43 -1.13
C VAL A 152 -0.64 -1.98 -1.28
N ILE A 153 -1.47 -1.38 -2.13
CA ILE A 153 -2.82 -1.89 -2.47
C ILE A 153 -2.76 -3.33 -3.00
N LYS A 154 -1.76 -3.67 -3.83
CA LYS A 154 -1.60 -5.04 -4.34
C LYS A 154 -1.32 -6.03 -3.20
N ILE A 155 -0.50 -5.65 -2.22
CA ILE A 155 -0.22 -6.46 -1.03
C ILE A 155 -1.49 -6.65 -0.20
N LEU A 156 -2.23 -5.57 0.06
CA LEU A 156 -3.44 -5.57 0.89
C LEU A 156 -4.66 -6.27 0.25
N ARG A 157 -4.66 -6.50 -1.08
CA ARG A 157 -5.72 -7.26 -1.77
C ARG A 157 -5.79 -8.72 -1.35
N GLY A 158 -4.70 -9.29 -0.83
CA GLY A 158 -4.65 -10.64 -0.27
C GLY A 158 -5.24 -10.73 1.14
N GLU A 159 -4.81 -11.76 1.86
CA GLU A 159 -5.19 -12.01 3.27
C GLU A 159 -4.43 -11.11 4.27
N ILE A 160 -3.47 -10.32 3.79
CA ILE A 160 -2.65 -9.44 4.62
C ILE A 160 -3.50 -8.26 5.10
N PRO A 161 -3.65 -8.07 6.43
CA PRO A 161 -4.53 -7.04 6.98
C PRO A 161 -3.93 -5.64 6.94
N ALA A 162 -2.59 -5.53 7.04
CA ALA A 162 -1.88 -4.27 7.11
C ALA A 162 -0.45 -4.39 6.57
N VAL A 163 0.15 -3.24 6.26
CA VAL A 163 1.56 -3.12 5.83
C VAL A 163 2.23 -2.09 6.72
N LEU A 164 3.41 -2.43 7.24
CA LEU A 164 4.24 -1.53 8.02
C LEU A 164 5.07 -0.63 7.11
N VAL A 165 5.31 0.59 7.55
CA VAL A 165 6.08 1.58 6.79
C VAL A 165 7.31 1.98 7.58
N ALA A 166 8.48 1.89 6.94
CA ALA A 166 9.77 2.25 7.55
C ALA A 166 10.47 3.38 6.80
N GLU A 167 11.25 4.14 7.56
CA GLU A 167 12.26 5.06 7.06
C GLU A 167 13.63 4.57 7.54
N GLY A 168 14.44 4.01 6.63
CA GLY A 168 15.63 3.28 7.04
C GLY A 168 15.27 2.08 7.91
N TRP A 169 15.75 2.08 9.16
CA TRP A 169 15.48 1.01 10.15
C TRP A 169 14.32 1.34 11.09
N LYS A 170 13.81 2.57 11.04
CA LYS A 170 12.78 3.04 11.96
C LYS A 170 11.39 2.78 11.40
N LEU A 171 10.53 2.13 12.19
CA LEU A 171 9.11 2.02 11.93
C LEU A 171 8.46 3.41 12.08
N VAL A 172 7.81 3.90 11.02
CA VAL A 172 7.24 5.26 10.98
C VAL A 172 5.75 5.28 10.72
N GLY A 173 5.17 4.20 10.18
CA GLY A 173 3.75 4.18 9.84
C GLY A 173 3.21 2.77 9.66
N ILE A 174 1.89 2.70 9.55
CA ILE A 174 1.13 1.50 9.20
C ILE A 174 0.01 1.89 8.24
N VAL A 175 -0.26 1.03 7.27
CA VAL A 175 -1.42 1.17 6.36
C VAL A 175 -2.25 -0.08 6.45
N THR A 176 -3.53 0.10 6.71
CA THR A 176 -4.55 -0.96 6.77
C THR A 176 -5.51 -0.86 5.58
N LYS A 177 -6.37 -1.86 5.41
CA LYS A 177 -7.43 -1.80 4.39
C LYS A 177 -8.41 -0.64 4.62
N SER A 178 -8.65 -0.27 5.88
CA SER A 178 -9.56 0.83 6.26
C SER A 178 -9.05 2.20 5.80
N ASP A 179 -7.73 2.37 5.72
CA ASP A 179 -7.12 3.63 5.31
C ASP A 179 -7.25 3.90 3.80
N LEU A 180 -7.73 2.90 3.05
CA LEU A 180 -7.90 2.96 1.60
C LEU A 180 -9.37 3.14 1.18
N MET A 181 -10.30 3.20 2.13
CA MET A 181 -11.73 3.39 1.90
C MET A 181 -12.16 4.82 2.18
#